data_16b3c9d51ddd16015cee261e5a5a32fe
#
_entry.id   16b3c9d51ddd16015cee261e5a5a32fe
#
_cell.length_a   1.000
_cell.length_b   1.000
_cell.length_c   1.000
_cell.angle_alpha   90.00
_cell.angle_beta   90.00
_cell.angle_gamma   90.00
#
_symmetry.space_group_name_H-M   'P 1'
#
loop_
_entity.id
_entity.type
_entity.pdbx_description
1 polymer ?
#
loop_
_entity_poly.entity_id
_entity_poly.type
_entity_poly.pdbx_seq_one_letter_code
_entity_poly.pdbx_strand_id
1 'polypeptide(L)'
;MYKVDTLTLQKVDSVVVGYQPEEMAIVDGKLYVANSGGYRVPLYDNRIMVIDLATFQVIKEIEVDVNLHRLLADSHGQLWVSTRGNYFDVAPALYCLKDDKVVARLEIPISSMTIVGDSLYYIGTTFSYADGGYKKDFGIVDVALQRCSVAVTFEAPEIKNITLPYGIIVNPHDRDFYILDAKNYVSSGELLHFDADGHFLWRVSTGDIPSRGVFLEGSK
;
A
#
# COMPACT_ATOMS: atom_id res chain seq x y z
N MET A 1 9.86 -11.55 -12.92
CA MET A 1 10.30 -11.53 -11.51
C MET A 1 11.42 -12.53 -11.30
N TYR A 2 12.37 -12.26 -10.38
CA TYR A 2 13.50 -13.15 -10.09
C TYR A 2 13.47 -13.58 -8.63
N LYS A 3 13.83 -14.84 -8.38
CA LYS A 3 14.14 -15.38 -7.07
C LYS A 3 15.66 -15.33 -6.89
N VAL A 4 16.11 -14.73 -5.80
CA VAL A 4 17.53 -14.51 -5.49
C VAL A 4 17.83 -15.15 -4.14
N ASP A 5 18.92 -15.89 -4.04
CA ASP A 5 19.45 -16.40 -2.78
C ASP A 5 20.09 -15.24 -1.99
N THR A 6 19.69 -15.04 -0.74
CA THR A 6 20.14 -13.90 0.09
C THR A 6 21.55 -14.04 0.63
N LEU A 7 22.12 -15.24 0.64
CA LEU A 7 23.50 -15.49 1.10
C LEU A 7 24.50 -15.34 -0.05
N THR A 8 24.16 -15.91 -1.20
CA THR A 8 25.07 -15.94 -2.36
C THR A 8 24.83 -14.78 -3.33
N LEU A 9 23.68 -14.09 -3.22
CA LEU A 9 23.18 -13.05 -4.13
C LEU A 9 23.03 -13.53 -5.58
N GLN A 10 22.93 -14.83 -5.77
CA GLN A 10 22.76 -15.43 -7.10
C GLN A 10 21.27 -15.59 -7.44
N LYS A 11 20.94 -15.38 -8.71
CA LYS A 11 19.63 -15.72 -9.22
C LYS A 11 19.46 -17.23 -9.21
N VAL A 12 18.45 -17.73 -8.49
CA VAL A 12 18.13 -19.16 -8.43
C VAL A 12 16.98 -19.54 -9.33
N ASP A 13 16.05 -18.60 -9.61
CA ASP A 13 14.91 -18.88 -10.49
C ASP A 13 14.33 -17.59 -11.07
N SER A 14 13.38 -17.72 -12.01
CA SER A 14 12.62 -16.61 -12.56
C SER A 14 11.26 -17.05 -13.08
N VAL A 15 10.28 -16.17 -12.96
CA VAL A 15 8.92 -16.38 -13.43
C VAL A 15 8.41 -15.13 -14.14
N VAL A 16 7.68 -15.32 -15.24
CA VAL A 16 7.01 -14.22 -15.93
C VAL A 16 5.70 -13.95 -15.19
N VAL A 17 5.48 -12.69 -14.84
CA VAL A 17 4.23 -12.17 -14.26
C VAL A 17 3.60 -11.19 -15.24
N GLY A 18 2.54 -10.50 -14.85
CA GLY A 18 1.91 -9.49 -15.69
C GLY A 18 2.79 -8.27 -16.02
N TYR A 19 2.16 -7.18 -16.38
CA TYR A 19 2.85 -5.95 -16.76
C TYR A 19 2.99 -5.01 -15.57
N GLN A 20 4.20 -4.45 -15.37
CA GLN A 20 4.58 -3.58 -14.25
C GLN A 20 4.11 -4.16 -12.91
N PRO A 21 4.77 -5.20 -12.38
CA PRO A 21 4.51 -5.70 -11.04
C PRO A 21 4.88 -4.61 -10.02
N GLU A 22 3.93 -4.27 -9.14
CA GLU A 22 4.05 -3.19 -8.17
C GLU A 22 4.39 -3.73 -6.78
N GLU A 23 3.51 -4.55 -6.22
CA GLU A 23 3.69 -5.13 -4.89
C GLU A 23 3.35 -6.62 -4.86
N MET A 24 3.80 -7.27 -3.78
CA MET A 24 3.59 -8.70 -3.58
C MET A 24 3.31 -9.00 -2.11
N ALA A 25 2.51 -10.04 -1.87
CA ALA A 25 2.20 -10.55 -0.55
C ALA A 25 2.23 -12.08 -0.55
N ILE A 26 2.50 -12.68 0.62
CA ILE A 26 2.55 -14.14 0.78
C ILE A 26 1.39 -14.56 1.69
N VAL A 27 0.60 -15.52 1.24
CA VAL A 27 -0.45 -16.19 2.02
C VAL A 27 -0.41 -17.68 1.71
N ASP A 28 -0.37 -18.52 2.72
CA ASP A 28 -0.48 -19.98 2.62
C ASP A 28 0.43 -20.63 1.56
N GLY A 29 1.71 -20.25 1.56
CA GLY A 29 2.71 -20.80 0.65
C GLY A 29 2.58 -20.33 -0.80
N LYS A 30 1.74 -19.35 -1.07
CA LYS A 30 1.56 -18.69 -2.37
C LYS A 30 2.06 -17.25 -2.32
N LEU A 31 2.67 -16.82 -3.40
CA LEU A 31 3.06 -15.44 -3.63
C LEU A 31 2.08 -14.79 -4.60
N TYR A 32 1.44 -13.74 -4.16
CA TYR A 32 0.51 -12.92 -4.93
C TYR A 32 1.25 -11.68 -5.44
N VAL A 33 1.12 -11.36 -6.72
CA VAL A 33 1.81 -10.24 -7.36
C VAL A 33 0.80 -9.36 -8.06
N ALA A 34 0.62 -8.13 -7.60
CA ALA A 34 -0.25 -7.14 -8.22
C ALA A 34 0.44 -6.50 -9.42
N ASN A 35 -0.24 -6.43 -10.56
CA ASN A 35 0.28 -5.84 -11.78
C ASN A 35 -0.52 -4.58 -12.16
N SER A 36 0.17 -3.48 -12.42
CA SER A 36 -0.50 -2.23 -12.80
C SER A 36 -0.68 -2.06 -14.29
N GLY A 37 0.30 -2.49 -15.08
CA GLY A 37 0.35 -2.13 -16.50
C GLY A 37 0.43 -0.62 -16.73
N GLY A 38 0.93 0.16 -15.75
CA GLY A 38 0.85 1.62 -15.70
C GLY A 38 1.46 2.35 -16.90
N TYR A 39 2.42 1.74 -17.60
CA TYR A 39 3.00 2.29 -18.83
C TYR A 39 2.28 1.87 -20.11
N ARG A 40 1.20 1.10 -20.02
CA ARG A 40 0.44 0.58 -21.15
C ARG A 40 -0.87 1.34 -21.42
N VAL A 41 -0.90 2.62 -21.14
CA VAL A 41 -2.10 3.47 -21.34
C VAL A 41 -2.63 3.32 -22.76
N PRO A 42 -3.94 3.09 -22.95
CA PRO A 42 -5.00 2.90 -21.94
C PRO A 42 -5.19 1.42 -21.49
N LEU A 43 -4.32 0.50 -21.91
CA LEU A 43 -4.45 -0.96 -21.69
C LEU A 43 -3.75 -1.39 -20.40
N TYR A 44 -4.20 -0.86 -19.26
CA TYR A 44 -3.69 -1.24 -17.93
C TYR A 44 -3.84 -2.75 -17.69
N ASP A 45 -2.97 -3.32 -16.84
CA ASP A 45 -3.18 -4.66 -16.30
C ASP A 45 -4.21 -4.60 -15.15
N ASN A 46 -4.93 -5.70 -14.94
CA ASN A 46 -6.01 -5.80 -13.96
C ASN A 46 -5.87 -7.06 -13.08
N ARG A 47 -4.69 -7.72 -13.11
CA ARG A 47 -4.52 -9.07 -12.58
C ARG A 47 -3.55 -9.14 -11.42
N ILE A 48 -3.90 -9.99 -10.47
CA ILE A 48 -2.97 -10.57 -9.50
C ILE A 48 -2.50 -11.92 -10.04
N MET A 49 -1.18 -12.10 -10.19
CA MET A 49 -0.59 -13.39 -10.51
C MET A 49 -0.32 -14.17 -9.23
N VAL A 50 -0.75 -15.42 -9.18
CA VAL A 50 -0.54 -16.31 -8.04
C VAL A 50 0.55 -17.32 -8.39
N ILE A 51 1.60 -17.36 -7.57
CA ILE A 51 2.78 -18.19 -7.76
C ILE A 51 2.89 -19.14 -6.57
N ASP A 52 3.00 -20.41 -6.83
CA ASP A 52 3.34 -21.40 -5.82
C ASP A 52 4.81 -21.25 -5.41
N LEU A 53 5.08 -21.04 -4.11
CA LEU A 53 6.44 -20.79 -3.63
C LEU A 53 7.35 -22.01 -3.67
N ALA A 54 6.81 -23.23 -3.65
CA ALA A 54 7.61 -24.46 -3.72
C ALA A 54 8.12 -24.72 -5.13
N THR A 55 7.28 -24.53 -6.14
CA THR A 55 7.61 -24.78 -7.55
C THR A 55 8.09 -23.53 -8.28
N PHE A 56 7.81 -22.33 -7.73
CA PHE A 56 8.03 -21.02 -8.32
C PHE A 56 7.37 -20.84 -9.70
N GLN A 57 6.19 -21.46 -9.88
CA GLN A 57 5.41 -21.40 -11.11
C GLN A 57 4.10 -20.63 -10.88
N VAL A 58 3.62 -19.92 -11.91
CA VAL A 58 2.29 -19.34 -11.90
C VAL A 58 1.25 -20.47 -11.91
N ILE A 59 0.35 -20.44 -10.92
CA ILE A 59 -0.71 -21.43 -10.77
C ILE A 59 -2.09 -20.85 -11.01
N LYS A 60 -2.23 -19.51 -10.97
CA LYS A 60 -3.52 -18.85 -11.16
C LYS A 60 -3.34 -17.38 -11.54
N GLU A 61 -4.33 -16.82 -12.23
CA GLU A 61 -4.54 -15.39 -12.44
C GLU A 61 -5.88 -14.99 -11.80
N ILE A 62 -5.91 -13.84 -11.11
CA ILE A 62 -7.12 -13.31 -10.48
C ILE A 62 -7.36 -11.91 -11.06
N GLU A 63 -8.45 -11.75 -11.78
CA GLU A 63 -8.89 -10.43 -12.24
C GLU A 63 -9.53 -9.66 -11.08
N VAL A 64 -9.12 -8.39 -10.90
CA VAL A 64 -9.66 -7.50 -9.86
C VAL A 64 -10.22 -6.24 -10.51
N ASP A 65 -9.36 -5.28 -10.82
CA ASP A 65 -9.68 -4.01 -11.48
C ASP A 65 -8.40 -3.38 -12.04
N VAL A 66 -8.51 -2.36 -12.84
CA VAL A 66 -7.40 -1.80 -13.60
C VAL A 66 -6.36 -1.09 -12.72
N ASN A 67 -5.09 -1.22 -13.09
CA ASN A 67 -3.97 -0.46 -12.52
C ASN A 67 -3.77 -0.74 -11.02
N LEU A 68 -3.56 -2.03 -10.68
CA LEU A 68 -3.30 -2.46 -9.31
C LEU A 68 -2.05 -1.78 -8.76
N HIS A 69 -2.05 -1.48 -7.45
CA HIS A 69 -0.95 -0.74 -6.85
C HIS A 69 -0.43 -1.41 -5.58
N ARG A 70 -1.03 -1.13 -4.43
CA ARG A 70 -0.60 -1.69 -3.14
C ARG A 70 -1.24 -3.06 -2.92
N LEU A 71 -0.48 -3.97 -2.31
CA LEU A 71 -0.96 -5.31 -1.98
C LEU A 71 -0.41 -5.74 -0.64
N LEU A 72 -1.28 -6.02 0.33
CA LEU A 72 -0.92 -6.52 1.65
C LEU A 72 -1.79 -7.74 2.01
N ALA A 73 -1.24 -8.62 2.84
CA ALA A 73 -1.99 -9.68 3.50
C ALA A 73 -2.27 -9.30 4.95
N ASP A 74 -3.46 -9.62 5.45
CA ASP A 74 -3.80 -9.49 6.86
C ASP A 74 -3.61 -10.81 7.63
N SER A 75 -3.84 -10.77 8.95
CA SER A 75 -3.74 -11.94 9.82
C SER A 75 -4.83 -12.98 9.62
N HIS A 76 -5.89 -12.67 8.86
CA HIS A 76 -7.01 -13.57 8.53
C HIS A 76 -6.81 -14.28 7.18
N GLY A 77 -5.64 -14.10 6.54
CA GLY A 77 -5.35 -14.66 5.22
C GLY A 77 -6.07 -13.95 4.07
N GLN A 78 -6.61 -12.76 4.31
CA GLN A 78 -7.20 -11.93 3.27
C GLN A 78 -6.12 -11.07 2.59
N LEU A 79 -6.33 -10.76 1.32
CA LEU A 79 -5.49 -9.83 0.57
C LEU A 79 -6.23 -8.51 0.39
N TRP A 80 -5.51 -7.42 0.64
CA TRP A 80 -5.97 -6.06 0.42
C TRP A 80 -5.19 -5.44 -0.73
N VAL A 81 -5.88 -5.10 -1.81
CA VAL A 81 -5.26 -4.53 -3.00
C VAL A 81 -5.91 -3.21 -3.37
N SER A 82 -5.09 -2.17 -3.52
CA SER A 82 -5.56 -0.88 -4.04
C SER A 82 -5.39 -0.79 -5.55
N THR A 83 -6.21 0.06 -6.18
CA THR A 83 -6.11 0.42 -7.58
C THR A 83 -5.93 1.92 -7.73
N ARG A 84 -5.30 2.35 -8.82
CA ARG A 84 -5.23 3.79 -9.20
C ARG A 84 -6.35 4.20 -10.15
N GLY A 85 -7.20 3.23 -10.56
CA GLY A 85 -8.13 3.45 -11.66
C GLY A 85 -7.41 3.72 -12.98
N ASN A 86 -8.12 4.31 -13.93
CA ASN A 86 -7.56 4.62 -15.24
C ASN A 86 -7.30 6.11 -15.48
N TYR A 87 -7.39 6.93 -14.43
CA TYR A 87 -7.23 8.39 -14.43
C TYR A 87 -8.28 9.14 -15.28
N PHE A 88 -9.36 8.47 -15.68
CA PHE A 88 -10.42 9.06 -16.50
C PHE A 88 -11.80 8.79 -15.91
N ASP A 89 -12.35 7.59 -16.09
CA ASP A 89 -13.72 7.24 -15.70
C ASP A 89 -13.81 6.08 -14.69
N VAL A 90 -12.70 5.38 -14.44
CA VAL A 90 -12.59 4.37 -13.39
C VAL A 90 -11.85 4.98 -12.20
N ALA A 91 -12.58 5.18 -11.10
CA ALA A 91 -12.02 5.73 -9.88
C ALA A 91 -11.13 4.71 -9.13
N PRO A 92 -10.13 5.20 -8.37
CA PRO A 92 -9.37 4.36 -7.45
C PRO A 92 -10.27 3.68 -6.42
N ALA A 93 -9.91 2.47 -6.00
CA ALA A 93 -10.62 1.73 -4.96
C ALA A 93 -9.70 0.80 -4.19
N LEU A 94 -10.17 0.33 -3.02
CA LEU A 94 -9.56 -0.75 -2.26
C LEU A 94 -10.43 -2.00 -2.35
N TYR A 95 -9.81 -3.12 -2.65
CA TYR A 95 -10.46 -4.43 -2.74
C TYR A 95 -9.95 -5.36 -1.65
N CYS A 96 -10.86 -6.14 -1.06
CA CYS A 96 -10.53 -7.27 -0.20
C CYS A 96 -10.78 -8.57 -0.97
N LEU A 97 -9.80 -9.48 -0.95
CA LEU A 97 -9.91 -10.80 -1.52
C LEU A 97 -9.78 -11.85 -0.41
N LYS A 98 -10.63 -12.87 -0.47
CA LYS A 98 -10.57 -14.08 0.35
C LYS A 98 -10.75 -15.30 -0.54
N ASP A 99 -9.94 -16.34 -0.33
CA ASP A 99 -9.98 -17.56 -1.13
C ASP A 99 -9.93 -17.28 -2.65
N ASP A 100 -9.05 -16.35 -3.03
CA ASP A 100 -8.85 -15.89 -4.41
C ASP A 100 -10.09 -15.26 -5.08
N LYS A 101 -11.01 -14.69 -4.29
CA LYS A 101 -12.21 -14.00 -4.79
C LYS A 101 -12.35 -12.63 -4.14
N VAL A 102 -12.76 -11.65 -4.90
CA VAL A 102 -13.14 -10.34 -4.36
C VAL A 102 -14.38 -10.51 -3.48
N VAL A 103 -14.27 -10.11 -2.21
CA VAL A 103 -15.33 -10.17 -1.21
C VAL A 103 -15.83 -8.80 -0.76
N ALA A 104 -15.00 -7.76 -0.91
CA ALA A 104 -15.39 -6.39 -0.64
C ALA A 104 -14.69 -5.39 -1.57
N ARG A 105 -15.35 -4.24 -1.80
CA ARG A 105 -14.82 -3.07 -2.49
C ARG A 105 -15.18 -1.83 -1.69
N LEU A 106 -14.17 -1.00 -1.40
CA LEU A 106 -14.32 0.29 -0.73
C LEU A 106 -13.89 1.40 -1.69
N GLU A 107 -14.71 2.44 -1.82
CA GLU A 107 -14.46 3.58 -2.72
C GLU A 107 -13.52 4.60 -2.06
N ILE A 108 -12.31 4.17 -1.76
CA ILE A 108 -11.27 5.00 -1.14
C ILE A 108 -10.02 4.98 -2.01
N PRO A 109 -9.43 6.15 -2.30
CA PRO A 109 -8.17 6.22 -3.02
C PRO A 109 -7.03 5.89 -2.06
N ILE A 110 -6.22 4.89 -2.37
CA ILE A 110 -5.07 4.52 -1.54
C ILE A 110 -3.77 4.66 -2.34
N SER A 111 -2.86 5.50 -1.85
CA SER A 111 -1.49 5.64 -2.36
C SER A 111 -0.46 4.94 -1.49
N SER A 112 -0.70 4.83 -0.19
CA SER A 112 0.12 4.07 0.75
C SER A 112 -0.75 3.44 1.84
N MET A 113 -0.39 2.25 2.30
CA MET A 113 -1.10 1.55 3.36
C MET A 113 -0.18 0.63 4.16
N THR A 114 -0.57 0.35 5.40
CA THR A 114 0.05 -0.63 6.29
C THR A 114 -1.01 -1.29 7.16
N ILE A 115 -0.78 -2.51 7.60
CA ILE A 115 -1.70 -3.26 8.46
C ILE A 115 -1.01 -3.58 9.79
N VAL A 116 -1.70 -3.29 10.89
CA VAL A 116 -1.28 -3.68 12.25
C VAL A 116 -2.51 -4.25 12.98
N GLY A 117 -2.47 -5.53 13.31
CA GLY A 117 -3.64 -6.26 13.81
C GLY A 117 -4.80 -6.20 12.83
N ASP A 118 -5.98 -5.81 13.29
CA ASP A 118 -7.17 -5.69 12.45
C ASP A 118 -7.38 -4.28 11.88
N SER A 119 -6.33 -3.45 11.88
CA SER A 119 -6.41 -2.08 11.38
C SER A 119 -5.50 -1.88 10.17
N LEU A 120 -6.09 -1.56 9.01
CA LEU A 120 -5.39 -1.10 7.82
C LEU A 120 -5.39 0.42 7.82
N TYR A 121 -4.25 1.03 8.08
CA TYR A 121 -4.02 2.48 8.01
C TYR A 121 -3.68 2.86 6.58
N TYR A 122 -4.27 3.94 6.07
CA TYR A 122 -4.02 4.36 4.69
C TYR A 122 -3.84 5.86 4.53
N ILE A 123 -3.15 6.21 3.47
CA ILE A 123 -3.10 7.54 2.88
C ILE A 123 -3.64 7.45 1.46
N GLY A 124 -4.54 8.37 1.12
CA GLY A 124 -5.00 8.62 -0.24
C GLY A 124 -4.49 9.97 -0.74
N THR A 125 -3.98 10.02 -1.96
CA THR A 125 -3.67 11.26 -2.66
C THR A 125 -4.26 11.21 -4.05
N THR A 126 -5.11 12.19 -4.38
CA THR A 126 -5.72 12.32 -5.70
C THR A 126 -5.52 13.74 -6.21
N PHE A 127 -5.00 13.90 -7.41
CA PHE A 127 -4.87 15.22 -8.02
C PHE A 127 -6.24 15.73 -8.45
N SER A 128 -6.61 16.92 -8.00
CA SER A 128 -7.84 17.61 -8.41
C SER A 128 -7.53 18.66 -9.46
N TYR A 129 -7.95 18.44 -10.68
CA TYR A 129 -7.81 19.44 -11.75
C TYR A 129 -8.65 20.70 -11.50
N ALA A 130 -9.73 20.59 -10.75
CA ALA A 130 -10.58 21.73 -10.42
C ALA A 130 -9.92 22.68 -9.41
N ASP A 131 -9.21 22.13 -8.44
CA ASP A 131 -8.56 22.87 -7.36
C ASP A 131 -7.07 23.14 -7.66
N GLY A 132 -6.52 22.53 -8.69
CA GLY A 132 -5.09 22.64 -9.08
C GLY A 132 -4.12 22.06 -8.04
N GLY A 133 -4.56 21.09 -7.21
CA GLY A 133 -3.77 20.52 -6.12
C GLY A 133 -4.14 19.09 -5.77
N TYR A 134 -3.44 18.53 -4.79
CA TYR A 134 -3.71 17.19 -4.28
C TYR A 134 -4.78 17.24 -3.19
N LYS A 135 -5.86 16.46 -3.36
CA LYS A 135 -6.75 16.06 -2.27
C LYS A 135 -6.07 14.94 -1.48
N LYS A 136 -6.06 15.11 -0.17
CA LYS A 136 -5.46 14.16 0.77
C LYS A 136 -6.59 13.48 1.54
N ASP A 137 -6.49 12.17 1.69
CA ASP A 137 -7.38 11.34 2.48
C ASP A 137 -6.55 10.47 3.43
N PHE A 138 -7.03 10.30 4.65
CA PHE A 138 -6.39 9.49 5.68
C PHE A 138 -7.46 8.71 6.39
N GLY A 139 -7.20 7.46 6.70
CA GLY A 139 -8.16 6.68 7.44
C GLY A 139 -7.67 5.32 7.87
N ILE A 140 -8.57 4.61 8.51
CA ILE A 140 -8.37 3.25 8.99
C ILE A 140 -9.52 2.39 8.46
N VAL A 141 -9.19 1.22 7.91
CA VAL A 141 -10.14 0.17 7.56
C VAL A 141 -10.03 -0.93 8.61
N ASP A 142 -11.17 -1.32 9.18
CA ASP A 142 -11.29 -2.52 9.98
C ASP A 142 -11.30 -3.72 9.02
N VAL A 143 -10.22 -4.51 9.04
CA VAL A 143 -10.06 -5.62 8.09
C VAL A 143 -10.97 -6.82 8.42
N ALA A 144 -11.34 -7.00 9.67
CA ALA A 144 -12.26 -8.06 10.08
C ALA A 144 -13.69 -7.76 9.66
N LEU A 145 -14.12 -6.50 9.75
CA LEU A 145 -15.45 -6.03 9.36
C LEU A 145 -15.53 -5.53 7.92
N GLN A 146 -14.39 -5.41 7.22
CA GLN A 146 -14.27 -4.96 5.83
C GLN A 146 -14.97 -3.61 5.59
N ARG A 147 -14.78 -2.66 6.49
CA ARG A 147 -15.36 -1.31 6.42
C ARG A 147 -14.43 -0.24 6.98
N CYS A 148 -14.62 1.00 6.53
CA CYS A 148 -13.92 2.13 7.12
C CYS A 148 -14.26 2.29 8.59
N SER A 149 -13.23 2.52 9.41
CA SER A 149 -13.38 2.88 10.81
C SER A 149 -13.83 4.35 10.89
N VAL A 150 -14.60 4.67 11.93
CA VAL A 150 -14.99 6.05 12.25
C VAL A 150 -14.03 6.72 13.25
N ALA A 151 -12.87 6.13 13.49
CA ALA A 151 -11.87 6.68 14.41
C ALA A 151 -11.30 8.03 13.88
N VAL A 152 -11.27 9.03 14.76
CA VAL A 152 -10.78 10.38 14.44
C VAL A 152 -9.30 10.45 14.81
N THR A 153 -8.45 9.75 14.09
CA THR A 153 -7.00 9.67 14.38
C THR A 153 -6.18 10.71 13.60
N PHE A 154 -6.70 11.23 12.48
CA PHE A 154 -5.93 12.07 11.54
C PHE A 154 -6.35 13.55 11.54
N GLU A 155 -6.73 14.11 12.69
CA GLU A 155 -7.24 15.49 12.80
C GLU A 155 -6.18 16.53 13.21
N ALA A 156 -4.97 16.13 13.58
CA ALA A 156 -3.92 17.04 14.01
C ALA A 156 -3.62 18.11 12.94
N PRO A 157 -3.39 19.38 13.34
CA PRO A 157 -3.03 20.45 12.40
C PRO A 157 -1.79 20.10 11.55
N GLU A 158 -0.83 19.38 12.11
CA GLU A 158 0.39 18.95 11.43
C GLU A 158 0.08 18.02 10.26
N ILE A 159 -0.90 17.12 10.38
CA ILE A 159 -1.36 16.24 9.28
C ILE A 159 -1.98 17.08 8.15
N LYS A 160 -2.79 18.08 8.50
CA LYS A 160 -3.41 18.97 7.51
C LYS A 160 -2.37 19.78 6.73
N ASN A 161 -1.25 20.10 7.37
CA ASN A 161 -0.15 20.87 6.79
C ASN A 161 0.86 20.03 5.99
N ILE A 162 0.79 18.69 6.00
CA ILE A 162 1.61 17.83 5.14
C ILE A 162 1.35 18.20 3.69
N THR A 163 2.40 18.43 2.92
CA THR A 163 2.27 18.88 1.52
C THR A 163 1.88 17.72 0.63
N LEU A 164 2.64 16.64 0.68
CA LEU A 164 2.44 15.45 -0.15
C LEU A 164 2.69 14.19 0.68
N PRO A 165 1.67 13.66 1.38
CA PRO A 165 1.81 12.44 2.15
C PRO A 165 2.10 11.28 1.19
N TYR A 166 3.23 10.59 1.40
CA TYR A 166 3.75 9.62 0.45
C TYR A 166 3.94 8.22 1.03
N GLY A 167 4.07 8.11 2.35
CA GLY A 167 4.16 6.85 3.07
C GLY A 167 3.55 6.94 4.45
N ILE A 168 2.98 5.84 4.92
CA ILE A 168 2.52 5.64 6.28
C ILE A 168 3.09 4.35 6.83
N ILE A 169 3.62 4.39 8.05
CA ILE A 169 4.08 3.23 8.82
C ILE A 169 3.53 3.32 10.23
N VAL A 170 3.21 2.19 10.82
CA VAL A 170 2.62 2.10 12.17
C VAL A 170 3.45 1.14 13.00
N ASN A 171 3.80 1.54 14.21
CA ASN A 171 4.51 0.69 15.15
C ASN A 171 3.58 -0.45 15.62
N PRO A 172 3.96 -1.72 15.47
CA PRO A 172 3.11 -2.83 15.83
C PRO A 172 2.89 -3.00 17.35
N HIS A 173 3.70 -2.34 18.21
CA HIS A 173 3.66 -2.50 19.66
C HIS A 173 2.74 -1.48 20.34
N ASP A 174 2.91 -0.20 20.02
CA ASP A 174 2.20 0.91 20.66
C ASP A 174 1.17 1.59 19.77
N ARG A 175 1.18 1.27 18.46
CA ARG A 175 0.32 1.86 17.42
C ARG A 175 0.63 3.32 17.09
N ASP A 176 1.72 3.85 17.57
CA ASP A 176 2.23 5.12 17.08
C ASP A 176 2.41 5.05 15.56
N PHE A 177 2.07 6.13 14.88
CA PHE A 177 2.18 6.13 13.42
C PHE A 177 3.07 7.28 12.92
N TYR A 178 3.61 7.05 11.75
CA TYR A 178 4.53 7.97 11.10
C TYR A 178 4.08 8.23 9.68
N ILE A 179 4.07 9.51 9.29
CA ILE A 179 3.74 9.93 7.93
C ILE A 179 4.99 10.52 7.29
N LEU A 180 5.25 10.08 6.06
CA LEU A 180 6.36 10.53 5.24
C LEU A 180 5.84 11.59 4.26
N ASP A 181 6.35 12.84 4.35
CA ASP A 181 6.01 13.93 3.45
C ASP A 181 7.09 14.06 2.37
N ALA A 182 6.77 13.76 1.13
CA ALA A 182 7.65 13.91 -0.03
C ALA A 182 7.70 15.36 -0.57
N LYS A 183 6.92 16.26 0.00
CA LYS A 183 6.82 17.68 -0.34
C LYS A 183 6.57 17.91 -1.85
N ASN A 184 7.61 18.09 -2.62
CA ASN A 184 7.54 18.42 -4.05
C ASN A 184 8.38 17.48 -4.92
N TYR A 185 8.81 16.34 -4.38
CA TYR A 185 9.69 15.34 -5.02
C TYR A 185 11.13 15.81 -5.34
N VAL A 186 11.50 17.00 -4.93
CA VAL A 186 12.81 17.61 -5.25
C VAL A 186 13.55 18.05 -3.99
N SER A 187 12.84 18.61 -3.03
CA SER A 187 13.42 19.01 -1.74
C SER A 187 13.38 17.83 -0.76
N SER A 188 14.29 17.88 0.21
CA SER A 188 14.29 16.91 1.32
C SER A 188 12.93 16.83 1.98
N GLY A 189 12.47 15.61 2.18
CA GLY A 189 11.21 15.30 2.80
C GLY A 189 11.24 15.41 4.32
N GLU A 190 10.17 14.98 4.95
CA GLU A 190 10.04 14.91 6.40
C GLU A 190 9.41 13.59 6.84
N LEU A 191 9.81 13.11 8.01
CA LEU A 191 9.13 12.08 8.78
C LEU A 191 8.44 12.76 9.96
N LEU A 192 7.13 12.61 10.07
CA LEU A 192 6.33 13.12 11.16
C LEU A 192 5.86 11.95 12.03
N HIS A 193 6.02 12.06 13.35
CA HIS A 193 5.62 11.05 14.34
C HIS A 193 4.40 11.53 15.12
N PHE A 194 3.42 10.64 15.25
CA PHE A 194 2.18 10.82 16.01
C PHE A 194 2.00 9.64 16.96
N ASP A 195 1.40 9.88 18.12
CA ASP A 195 0.95 8.79 18.99
C ASP A 195 -0.27 8.06 18.40
N ALA A 196 -0.70 6.98 19.04
CA ALA A 196 -1.82 6.16 18.60
C ALA A 196 -3.17 6.93 18.54
N ASP A 197 -3.30 8.01 19.30
CA ASP A 197 -4.48 8.88 19.34
C ASP A 197 -4.42 10.01 18.29
N GLY A 198 -3.28 10.15 17.61
CA GLY A 198 -3.07 11.12 16.54
C GLY A 198 -2.49 12.46 17.01
N HIS A 199 -1.97 12.55 18.24
CA HIS A 199 -1.27 13.75 18.68
C HIS A 199 0.14 13.80 18.11
N PHE A 200 0.52 14.95 17.57
CA PHE A 200 1.86 15.17 17.03
C PHE A 200 2.92 15.13 18.14
N LEU A 201 3.98 14.36 17.94
CA LEU A 201 5.09 14.24 18.88
C LEU A 201 6.34 14.97 18.38
N TRP A 202 6.81 14.67 17.20
CA TRP A 202 7.99 15.31 16.61
C TRP A 202 8.05 15.10 15.08
N ARG A 203 8.96 15.82 14.45
CA ARG A 203 9.34 15.62 13.05
C ARG A 203 10.85 15.70 12.86
N VAL A 204 11.32 15.07 11.80
CA VAL A 204 12.72 15.11 11.38
C VAL A 204 12.82 15.17 9.87
N SER A 205 13.83 15.90 9.37
CA SER A 205 14.13 15.95 7.93
C SER A 205 14.68 14.60 7.46
N THR A 206 14.30 14.19 6.27
CA THR A 206 14.76 12.96 5.60
C THR A 206 15.49 13.30 4.30
N GLY A 207 15.90 12.28 3.54
CA GLY A 207 16.26 12.44 2.14
C GLY A 207 15.05 12.76 1.27
N ASP A 208 15.28 12.86 -0.04
CA ASP A 208 14.24 13.16 -1.01
C ASP A 208 13.29 11.97 -1.18
N ILE A 209 12.00 12.25 -1.38
CA ILE A 209 10.95 11.26 -1.67
C ILE A 209 10.92 10.09 -0.65
N PRO A 210 10.82 10.36 0.67
CA PRO A 210 10.68 9.30 1.66
C PRO A 210 9.33 8.59 1.45
N SER A 211 9.36 7.27 1.29
CA SER A 211 8.15 6.52 0.91
C SER A 211 7.86 5.31 1.79
N ARG A 212 8.87 4.76 2.45
CA ARG A 212 8.75 3.53 3.24
C ARG A 212 9.64 3.56 4.47
N GLY A 213 9.22 2.85 5.50
CA GLY A 213 9.99 2.56 6.70
C GLY A 213 9.66 1.18 7.22
N VAL A 214 10.54 0.64 8.06
CA VAL A 214 10.37 -0.63 8.75
C VAL A 214 10.76 -0.48 10.20
N PHE A 215 10.06 -1.18 11.08
CA PHE A 215 10.49 -1.36 12.46
C PHE A 215 11.39 -2.59 12.53
N LEU A 216 12.55 -2.42 13.14
CA LEU A 216 13.43 -3.54 13.43
C LEU A 216 13.23 -3.93 14.89
N GLU A 217 12.98 -5.21 15.13
CA GLU A 217 13.05 -5.73 16.50
C GLU A 217 14.50 -5.63 16.97
N GLY A 218 14.72 -4.87 18.04
CA GLY A 218 16.05 -4.76 18.65
C GLY A 218 16.50 -6.14 19.11
N SER A 219 17.67 -6.60 18.68
CA SER A 219 18.35 -7.71 19.32
C SER A 219 18.57 -7.35 20.78
N LYS A 220 17.92 -8.07 21.69
CA LYS A 220 18.19 -7.99 23.15
C LYS A 220 19.59 -8.47 23.44
#